data_f8b8a70c7c0ff430f8de809c549855b8
#
_entry.id   f8b8a70c7c0ff430f8de809c549855b8
#
_cell.length_a   1.000
_cell.length_b   1.000
_cell.length_c   1.000
_cell.angle_alpha   90.00
_cell.angle_beta   90.00
_cell.angle_gamma   90.00
#
_symmetry.space_group_name_H-M   'P 1'
#
loop_
_entity.id
_entity.type
_entity.pdbx_description
1 polymer ?
#
loop_
_entity_poly.entity_id
_entity_poly.type
_entity_poly.pdbx_seq_one_letter_code
_entity_poly.pdbx_strand_id
1 'polypeptide(L)'
;MMRYKMIFLLVLMLLGDNLSVKAQQKGEATFYTRKWEGRKTASGERLYNDSLVCAHKTHKFGTLLKVKNPANGKEVVVKVIDRGPYVKGRIIDLSIRAARELGILSQGVAVVEVSLYRKPTDIPYEPEPEDIPEINLETTKGESIIPQWQDSVVTNDNKRRP
;
A
#
# COMPACT_ATOMS: atom_id res chain seq x y z
N MET A 1 11.55 10.58 50.38
CA MET A 1 10.55 9.82 49.64
C MET A 1 9.78 10.59 48.55
N MET A 2 9.57 11.91 48.66
CA MET A 2 8.85 12.71 47.65
C MET A 2 9.62 12.93 46.34
N ARG A 3 10.94 13.02 46.34
CA ARG A 3 11.75 13.31 45.15
C ARG A 3 11.74 12.18 44.11
N TYR A 4 11.70 10.93 44.53
CA TYR A 4 11.63 9.78 43.61
C TYR A 4 10.25 9.61 42.95
N LYS A 5 9.18 10.00 43.63
CA LYS A 5 7.81 9.99 43.06
C LYS A 5 7.68 10.97 41.90
N MET A 6 8.29 12.17 42.03
CA MET A 6 8.29 13.15 40.95
C MET A 6 9.12 12.68 39.74
N ILE A 7 10.29 12.06 39.96
CA ILE A 7 11.12 11.52 38.87
C ILE A 7 10.38 10.37 38.16
N PHE A 8 9.71 9.50 38.89
CA PHE A 8 8.92 8.38 38.32
C PHE A 8 7.75 8.89 37.49
N LEU A 9 7.07 9.96 37.94
CA LEU A 9 5.98 10.60 37.20
C LEU A 9 6.48 11.28 35.93
N LEU A 10 7.66 11.91 35.98
CA LEU A 10 8.28 12.54 34.82
C LEU A 10 8.74 11.50 33.77
N VAL A 11 9.27 10.36 34.21
CA VAL A 11 9.67 9.26 33.31
C VAL A 11 8.42 8.59 32.69
N LEU A 12 7.33 8.48 33.44
CA LEU A 12 6.06 7.95 32.91
C LEU A 12 5.44 8.88 31.84
N MET A 13 5.63 10.19 31.98
CA MET A 13 5.21 11.18 30.98
C MET A 13 6.08 11.16 29.69
N LEU A 14 7.34 10.72 29.80
CA LEU A 14 8.25 10.59 28.65
C LEU A 14 8.07 9.28 27.87
N LEU A 15 7.39 8.29 28.44
CA LEU A 15 6.95 7.07 27.78
C LEU A 15 5.59 7.22 27.07
N GLY A 16 5.09 8.47 26.95
CA GLY A 16 3.89 8.81 26.19
C GLY A 16 4.04 8.40 24.74
N ASP A 17 3.50 7.26 24.48
CA ASP A 17 3.05 6.61 23.26
C ASP A 17 3.21 7.42 21.97
N ASN A 18 4.25 7.10 21.20
CA ASN A 18 4.22 7.24 19.76
C ASN A 18 3.21 6.23 19.18
N LEU A 19 1.96 6.28 19.63
CA LEU A 19 0.82 5.74 18.90
C LEU A 19 0.71 6.56 17.64
N SER A 20 1.38 6.12 16.60
CA SER A 20 1.16 6.60 15.24
C SER A 20 -0.30 6.29 14.90
N VAL A 21 -1.18 7.18 15.32
CA VAL A 21 -2.58 7.19 14.92
C VAL A 21 -2.56 7.35 13.41
N LYS A 22 -2.74 6.23 12.70
CA LYS A 22 -2.98 6.26 11.25
C LYS A 22 -4.14 7.23 11.06
N ALA A 23 -3.89 8.42 10.53
CA ALA A 23 -4.89 9.44 10.35
C ALA A 23 -5.98 8.87 9.43
N GLN A 24 -7.06 8.41 10.04
CA GLN A 24 -8.25 7.93 9.37
C GLN A 24 -9.16 9.14 9.16
N GLN A 25 -9.50 9.42 7.91
CA GLN A 25 -10.46 10.48 7.58
C GLN A 25 -11.85 9.88 7.47
N LYS A 26 -12.85 10.52 8.08
CA LYS A 26 -14.25 10.16 7.95
C LYS A 26 -15.01 11.29 7.26
N GLY A 27 -15.83 10.97 6.27
CA GLY A 27 -16.61 11.95 5.52
C GLY A 27 -17.39 11.30 4.40
N GLU A 28 -18.01 12.11 3.56
CA GLU A 28 -18.83 11.63 2.45
C GLU A 28 -17.99 11.26 1.24
N ALA A 29 -18.33 10.13 0.61
CA ALA A 29 -17.87 9.72 -0.70
C ALA A 29 -18.99 9.80 -1.73
N THR A 30 -18.62 10.19 -2.96
CA THR A 30 -19.46 10.04 -4.15
C THR A 30 -18.66 9.37 -5.26
N PHE A 31 -19.18 9.36 -6.48
CA PHE A 31 -18.47 8.78 -7.62
C PHE A 31 -18.66 9.61 -8.88
N TYR A 32 -17.73 9.45 -9.82
CA TYR A 32 -17.79 10.09 -11.12
C TYR A 32 -18.97 9.55 -11.95
N THR A 33 -19.60 10.43 -12.71
CA THR A 33 -20.58 10.04 -13.70
C THR A 33 -19.89 9.61 -15.00
N ARG A 34 -20.61 8.85 -15.87
CA ARG A 34 -20.06 8.38 -17.17
C ARG A 34 -19.54 9.50 -18.08
N LYS A 35 -20.06 10.73 -17.95
CA LYS A 35 -19.59 11.89 -18.73
C LYS A 35 -18.13 12.26 -18.51
N TRP A 36 -17.50 11.75 -17.45
CA TRP A 36 -16.09 11.97 -17.13
C TRP A 36 -15.17 10.91 -17.70
N GLU A 37 -15.72 9.86 -18.32
CA GLU A 37 -14.95 8.78 -18.94
C GLU A 37 -13.95 9.32 -19.95
N GLY A 38 -12.70 8.85 -19.90
CA GLY A 38 -11.60 9.24 -20.79
C GLY A 38 -11.05 10.65 -20.58
N ARG A 39 -11.64 11.46 -19.68
CA ARG A 39 -11.15 12.82 -19.41
C ARG A 39 -9.80 12.80 -18.67
N LYS A 40 -8.95 13.76 -18.98
CA LYS A 40 -7.68 13.97 -18.31
C LYS A 40 -7.93 14.50 -16.90
N THR A 41 -7.31 13.85 -15.90
CA THR A 41 -7.36 14.22 -14.48
C THR A 41 -6.24 15.18 -14.12
N ALA A 42 -6.22 15.65 -12.88
CA ALA A 42 -5.19 16.55 -12.38
C ALA A 42 -3.78 15.92 -12.32
N SER A 43 -3.67 14.58 -12.27
CA SER A 43 -2.39 13.87 -12.37
C SER A 43 -1.87 13.78 -13.82
N GLY A 44 -2.72 14.07 -14.80
CA GLY A 44 -2.43 13.86 -16.23
C GLY A 44 -2.89 12.52 -16.77
N GLU A 45 -3.24 11.55 -15.90
CA GLU A 45 -3.83 10.28 -16.30
C GLU A 45 -5.27 10.47 -16.80
N ARG A 46 -5.77 9.55 -17.63
CA ARG A 46 -7.17 9.55 -18.04
C ARG A 46 -8.03 8.78 -17.02
N LEU A 47 -9.21 9.32 -16.74
CA LEU A 47 -10.18 8.64 -15.89
C LEU A 47 -10.85 7.50 -16.67
N TYR A 48 -10.70 6.28 -16.16
CA TYR A 48 -11.47 5.12 -16.62
C TYR A 48 -12.33 4.61 -15.45
N ASN A 49 -13.63 4.59 -15.67
CA ASN A 49 -14.61 4.22 -14.63
C ASN A 49 -14.59 2.73 -14.26
N ASP A 50 -13.94 1.88 -15.03
CA ASP A 50 -13.67 0.47 -14.74
C ASP A 50 -12.39 0.24 -13.93
N SER A 51 -11.61 1.27 -13.69
CA SER A 51 -10.39 1.24 -12.86
C SER A 51 -10.70 1.57 -11.40
N LEU A 52 -9.83 1.15 -10.48
CA LEU A 52 -9.94 1.47 -9.05
C LEU A 52 -9.18 2.76 -8.74
N VAL A 53 -9.79 3.90 -9.05
CA VAL A 53 -9.19 5.23 -8.91
C VAL A 53 -10.12 6.21 -8.21
N CYS A 54 -9.54 7.31 -7.71
CA CYS A 54 -10.29 8.33 -7.01
C CYS A 54 -9.70 9.73 -7.17
N ALA A 55 -10.51 10.77 -6.82
CA ALA A 55 -10.04 12.09 -6.47
C ALA A 55 -9.91 12.25 -4.96
N HIS A 56 -8.85 12.91 -4.52
CA HIS A 56 -8.64 13.30 -3.13
C HIS A 56 -7.98 14.67 -3.04
N LYS A 57 -8.35 15.47 -1.99
CA LYS A 57 -7.89 16.88 -1.88
C LYS A 57 -6.38 16.99 -1.67
N THR A 58 -5.80 16.20 -0.79
CA THR A 58 -4.46 16.41 -0.24
C THR A 58 -3.47 15.27 -0.46
N HIS A 59 -3.93 14.01 -0.56
CA HIS A 59 -3.01 12.89 -0.78
C HIS A 59 -2.28 13.01 -2.13
N LYS A 60 -1.01 12.64 -2.16
CA LYS A 60 -0.18 12.68 -3.38
C LYS A 60 -0.78 11.77 -4.46
N PHE A 61 -0.61 12.14 -5.73
CA PHE A 61 -0.98 11.26 -6.85
C PHE A 61 -0.21 9.94 -6.76
N GLY A 62 -0.86 8.84 -7.15
CA GLY A 62 -0.32 7.50 -7.02
C GLY A 62 -0.50 6.87 -5.63
N THR A 63 -0.86 7.64 -4.60
CA THR A 63 -1.12 7.08 -3.26
C THR A 63 -2.28 6.10 -3.31
N LEU A 64 -2.12 4.95 -2.67
CA LEU A 64 -3.19 3.98 -2.48
C LEU A 64 -3.93 4.29 -1.17
N LEU A 65 -5.25 4.39 -1.28
CA LEU A 65 -6.15 4.63 -0.16
C LEU A 65 -7.07 3.43 0.02
N LYS A 66 -7.22 2.97 1.24
CA LYS A 66 -8.25 2.03 1.64
C LYS A 66 -9.49 2.81 2.07
N VAL A 67 -10.58 2.58 1.37
CA VAL A 67 -11.89 3.19 1.64
C VAL A 67 -12.80 2.12 2.19
N LYS A 68 -13.37 2.37 3.37
CA LYS A 68 -14.32 1.48 4.05
C LYS A 68 -15.68 2.15 4.15
N ASN A 69 -16.71 1.41 3.84
CA ASN A 69 -18.09 1.78 4.10
C ASN A 69 -18.56 1.13 5.42
N PRO A 70 -18.67 1.88 6.52
CA PRO A 70 -19.04 1.31 7.82
C PRO A 70 -20.47 0.78 7.86
N ALA A 71 -21.36 1.23 6.96
CA ALA A 71 -22.75 0.79 6.93
C ALA A 71 -22.93 -0.66 6.45
N ASN A 72 -22.01 -1.14 5.59
CA ASN A 72 -22.08 -2.50 5.02
C ASN A 72 -20.80 -3.32 5.19
N GLY A 73 -19.76 -2.75 5.83
CA GLY A 73 -18.48 -3.39 6.07
C GLY A 73 -17.58 -3.57 4.83
N LYS A 74 -18.02 -3.18 3.63
CA LYS A 74 -17.23 -3.33 2.40
C LYS A 74 -16.05 -2.38 2.38
N GLU A 75 -14.95 -2.84 1.79
CA GLU A 75 -13.73 -2.08 1.60
C GLU A 75 -13.26 -2.15 0.15
N VAL A 76 -12.60 -1.10 -0.31
CA VAL A 76 -11.95 -1.05 -1.62
C VAL A 76 -10.66 -0.26 -1.52
N VAL A 77 -9.64 -0.69 -2.28
CA VAL A 77 -8.37 0.05 -2.41
C VAL A 77 -8.36 0.80 -3.73
N VAL A 78 -8.11 2.11 -3.68
CA VAL A 78 -8.14 3.00 -4.85
C VAL A 78 -6.88 3.83 -4.95
N LYS A 79 -6.47 4.15 -6.20
CA LYS A 79 -5.32 5.02 -6.50
C LYS A 79 -5.79 6.47 -6.66
N VAL A 80 -5.12 7.40 -6.02
CA VAL A 80 -5.36 8.84 -6.20
C VAL A 80 -4.80 9.30 -7.53
N ILE A 81 -5.66 9.75 -8.44
CA ILE A 81 -5.26 10.30 -9.75
C ILE A 81 -5.81 11.70 -10.00
N ASP A 82 -6.72 12.19 -9.16
CA ASP A 82 -7.38 13.48 -9.38
C ASP A 82 -7.46 14.32 -8.11
N ARG A 83 -7.84 15.60 -8.27
CA ARG A 83 -8.06 16.56 -7.18
C ARG A 83 -9.54 16.81 -6.97
N GLY A 84 -9.92 16.96 -5.71
CA GLY A 84 -11.29 17.12 -5.28
C GLY A 84 -11.66 16.07 -4.23
N PRO A 85 -12.91 15.97 -3.84
CA PRO A 85 -14.03 16.88 -4.14
C PRO A 85 -13.89 18.25 -3.46
N TYR A 86 -14.44 19.30 -4.09
CA TYR A 86 -14.44 20.66 -3.50
C TYR A 86 -15.76 21.01 -2.79
N VAL A 87 -16.69 20.08 -2.77
CA VAL A 87 -17.97 20.19 -2.04
C VAL A 87 -17.73 19.97 -0.54
N LYS A 88 -18.36 20.80 0.31
CA LYS A 88 -18.27 20.67 1.77
C LYS A 88 -18.83 19.32 2.23
N GLY A 89 -18.16 18.66 3.17
CA GLY A 89 -18.55 17.33 3.69
C GLY A 89 -17.96 16.16 2.90
N ARG A 90 -17.73 16.32 1.58
CA ARG A 90 -17.16 15.28 0.74
C ARG A 90 -15.63 15.24 0.87
N ILE A 91 -15.08 14.03 0.99
CA ILE A 91 -13.64 13.82 1.16
C ILE A 91 -13.02 13.05 -0.02
N ILE A 92 -13.82 12.26 -0.76
CA ILE A 92 -13.34 11.42 -1.87
C ILE A 92 -14.41 11.26 -2.94
N ASP A 93 -13.98 11.27 -4.21
CA ASP A 93 -14.82 10.91 -5.37
C ASP A 93 -14.23 9.65 -6.01
N LEU A 94 -15.02 8.59 -6.11
CA LEU A 94 -14.61 7.26 -6.58
C LEU A 94 -14.92 7.06 -8.06
N SER A 95 -14.20 6.17 -8.73
CA SER A 95 -14.64 5.61 -10.02
C SER A 95 -15.92 4.80 -9.83
N ILE A 96 -16.66 4.55 -10.93
CA ILE A 96 -17.91 3.76 -10.88
C ILE A 96 -17.62 2.34 -10.38
N ARG A 97 -16.50 1.73 -10.79
CA ARG A 97 -16.09 0.40 -10.32
C ARG A 97 -15.85 0.40 -8.81
N ALA A 98 -15.08 1.36 -8.30
CA ALA A 98 -14.81 1.46 -6.87
C ALA A 98 -16.11 1.67 -6.07
N ALA A 99 -17.02 2.52 -6.55
CA ALA A 99 -18.31 2.75 -5.92
C ALA A 99 -19.19 1.48 -5.92
N ARG A 100 -19.11 0.67 -6.98
CA ARG A 100 -19.82 -0.62 -7.08
C ARG A 100 -19.29 -1.61 -6.05
N GLU A 101 -17.97 -1.77 -5.96
CA GLU A 101 -17.32 -2.67 -4.97
C GLU A 101 -17.64 -2.24 -3.55
N LEU A 102 -17.65 -0.93 -3.28
CA LEU A 102 -17.98 -0.36 -1.98
C LEU A 102 -19.49 -0.41 -1.65
N GLY A 103 -20.34 -0.70 -2.66
CA GLY A 103 -21.79 -0.83 -2.51
C GLY A 103 -22.54 0.48 -2.34
N ILE A 104 -22.06 1.59 -2.95
CA ILE A 104 -22.69 2.92 -2.82
C ILE A 104 -23.39 3.42 -4.09
N LEU A 105 -23.42 2.64 -5.17
CA LEU A 105 -24.02 3.08 -6.44
C LEU A 105 -25.48 3.47 -6.34
N SER A 106 -26.28 2.74 -5.56
CA SER A 106 -27.70 3.01 -5.40
C SER A 106 -28.00 4.24 -4.55
N GLN A 107 -27.10 4.56 -3.62
CA GLN A 107 -27.26 5.67 -2.68
C GLN A 107 -26.70 6.99 -3.24
N GLY A 108 -25.77 6.93 -4.19
CA GLY A 108 -25.10 8.10 -4.76
C GLY A 108 -24.06 8.72 -3.84
N VAL A 109 -24.34 8.81 -2.54
CA VAL A 109 -23.48 9.37 -1.48
C VAL A 109 -23.49 8.41 -0.29
N ALA A 110 -22.35 8.21 0.34
CA ALA A 110 -22.23 7.41 1.57
C ALA A 110 -21.14 7.97 2.48
N VAL A 111 -21.33 7.82 3.79
CA VAL A 111 -20.25 8.10 4.75
C VAL A 111 -19.24 6.97 4.71
N VAL A 112 -17.97 7.34 4.55
CA VAL A 112 -16.86 6.40 4.45
C VAL A 112 -15.71 6.78 5.39
N GLU A 113 -14.87 5.80 5.64
CA GLU A 113 -13.60 5.94 6.35
C GLU A 113 -12.47 5.70 5.38
N VAL A 114 -11.54 6.66 5.28
CA VAL A 114 -10.42 6.65 4.34
C VAL A 114 -9.12 6.58 5.12
N SER A 115 -8.25 5.63 4.78
CA SER A 115 -6.92 5.47 5.37
C SER A 115 -5.88 5.15 4.30
N LEU A 116 -4.60 5.41 4.60
CA LEU A 116 -3.51 5.01 3.73
C LEU A 116 -3.45 3.47 3.64
N TYR A 117 -3.37 2.95 2.41
CA TYR A 117 -3.10 1.55 2.17
C TYR A 117 -1.61 1.35 1.93
N ARG A 118 -0.97 0.48 2.72
CA ARG A 118 0.40 -0.01 2.51
C ARG A 118 0.31 -1.45 2.04
N LYS A 119 0.99 -1.76 0.95
CA LYS A 119 1.11 -3.14 0.53
C LYS A 119 1.85 -3.94 1.61
N PRO A 120 1.50 -5.22 1.83
CA PRO A 120 2.22 -6.06 2.79
C PRO A 120 3.73 -6.16 2.52
N THR A 121 4.14 -6.01 1.24
CA THR A 121 5.54 -5.99 0.81
C THR A 121 6.32 -4.75 1.25
N ASP A 122 5.63 -3.71 1.75
CA ASP A 122 6.28 -2.53 2.31
C ASP A 122 6.67 -2.71 3.80
N ILE A 123 6.44 -3.89 4.36
CA ILE A 123 7.01 -4.29 5.64
C ILE A 123 8.50 -4.50 5.38
N PRO A 124 9.40 -3.81 6.09
CA PRO A 124 10.82 -4.11 6.01
C PRO A 124 11.00 -5.61 6.23
N TYR A 125 11.66 -6.27 5.30
CA TYR A 125 12.05 -7.66 5.46
C TYR A 125 12.90 -7.72 6.75
N GLU A 126 12.32 -8.22 7.83
CA GLU A 126 13.10 -8.71 8.96
C GLU A 126 13.59 -10.09 8.50
N PRO A 127 14.89 -10.25 8.23
CA PRO A 127 15.40 -11.56 7.88
C PRO A 127 15.05 -12.49 9.05
N GLU A 128 14.28 -13.53 8.78
CA GLU A 128 14.20 -14.68 9.69
C GLU A 128 15.64 -15.04 10.05
N PRO A 129 15.96 -15.31 11.32
CA PRO A 129 17.30 -15.76 11.69
C PRO A 129 17.56 -17.02 10.84
N GLU A 130 18.31 -16.86 9.76
CA GLU A 130 18.82 -18.00 9.03
C GLU A 130 19.60 -18.81 10.05
N ASP A 131 19.16 -20.04 10.30
CA ASP A 131 20.03 -21.08 10.84
C ASP A 131 21.17 -21.25 9.82
N ILE A 132 22.14 -20.37 9.93
CA ILE A 132 23.38 -20.51 9.16
C ILE A 132 24.00 -21.78 9.73
N PRO A 133 24.01 -22.91 8.98
CA PRO A 133 24.71 -24.08 9.47
C PRO A 133 26.16 -23.64 9.70
N GLU A 134 26.66 -23.85 10.91
CA GLU A 134 28.06 -23.59 11.22
C GLU A 134 28.91 -24.30 10.16
N ILE A 135 29.51 -23.49 9.27
CA ILE A 135 30.47 -24.02 8.30
C ILE A 135 31.69 -24.44 9.12
N ASN A 136 31.74 -25.72 9.39
CA ASN A 136 32.88 -26.37 10.02
C ASN A 136 34.07 -26.22 9.09
N LEU A 137 34.94 -25.24 9.33
CA LEU A 137 36.12 -24.94 8.52
C LEU A 137 37.27 -25.92 8.80
N GLU A 138 37.00 -27.06 9.45
CA GLU A 138 37.97 -28.10 9.59
C GLU A 138 37.96 -29.01 8.33
N THR A 139 39.03 -28.90 7.58
CA THR A 139 39.48 -29.84 6.57
C THR A 139 38.86 -29.71 5.19
N THR A 140 39.48 -28.92 4.33
CA THR A 140 39.53 -29.41 2.95
C THR A 140 40.91 -29.23 2.34
N LYS A 141 41.62 -30.28 2.32
CA LYS A 141 42.61 -30.54 1.27
C LYS A 141 41.88 -30.50 -0.09
N GLY A 142 42.11 -29.46 -0.85
CA GLY A 142 42.23 -29.40 -2.30
C GLY A 142 41.25 -30.17 -3.17
N GLU A 143 39.93 -30.03 -2.99
CA GLU A 143 38.99 -30.35 -4.04
C GLU A 143 38.24 -29.05 -4.45
N SER A 144 38.52 -28.64 -5.69
CA SER A 144 37.78 -27.50 -6.28
C SER A 144 36.35 -27.93 -6.56
N ILE A 145 35.42 -27.39 -5.75
CA ILE A 145 33.98 -27.55 -6.01
C ILE A 145 33.64 -26.66 -7.21
N ILE A 146 33.62 -27.28 -8.41
CA ILE A 146 33.08 -26.63 -9.61
C ILE A 146 31.55 -26.73 -9.52
N PRO A 147 30.81 -25.63 -9.48
CA PRO A 147 29.33 -25.70 -9.45
C PRO A 147 28.80 -26.36 -10.74
N GLN A 148 27.94 -27.35 -10.60
CA GLN A 148 27.37 -28.19 -11.70
C GLN A 148 26.62 -27.38 -12.80
N TRP A 149 26.40 -26.08 -12.63
CA TRP A 149 25.74 -25.28 -13.67
C TRP A 149 26.67 -24.88 -14.83
N GLN A 150 28.00 -25.07 -14.69
CA GLN A 150 28.93 -24.74 -15.77
C GLN A 150 28.95 -25.74 -16.92
N ASP A 151 28.46 -26.96 -16.71
CA ASP A 151 28.47 -28.02 -17.74
C ASP A 151 27.33 -27.87 -18.76
N SER A 152 26.34 -27.04 -18.51
CA SER A 152 25.19 -26.81 -19.41
C SER A 152 25.41 -25.76 -20.49
N VAL A 153 26.50 -25.00 -20.45
CA VAL A 153 26.73 -23.88 -21.36
C VAL A 153 27.58 -24.27 -22.59
N VAL A 154 28.29 -25.40 -22.55
CA VAL A 154 29.29 -25.74 -23.57
C VAL A 154 28.73 -26.60 -24.72
N THR A 155 27.51 -27.13 -24.64
CA THR A 155 27.00 -28.07 -25.64
C THR A 155 26.07 -27.53 -26.72
N ASN A 156 25.85 -26.20 -26.80
CA ASN A 156 24.87 -25.68 -27.75
C ASN A 156 25.40 -24.84 -28.92
N ASP A 157 26.74 -24.86 -29.15
CA ASP A 157 27.33 -24.00 -30.20
C ASP A 157 27.89 -24.75 -31.44
N ASN A 158 27.48 -26.00 -31.65
CA ASN A 158 27.99 -26.77 -32.80
C ASN A 158 26.89 -27.37 -33.69
N LYS A 159 25.79 -26.67 -33.94
CA LYS A 159 24.80 -27.12 -34.94
C LYS A 159 24.20 -25.98 -35.76
N ARG A 160 25.04 -25.15 -36.39
CA ARG A 160 24.67 -24.34 -37.57
C ARG A 160 25.89 -23.99 -38.39
N ARG A 161 26.16 -24.75 -39.45
CA ARG A 161 26.67 -24.35 -40.77
C ARG A 161 26.65 -25.51 -41.74
N PRO A 162 26.56 -25.15 -42.97
CA PRO A 162 25.46 -25.41 -43.94
C PRO A 162 25.57 -26.77 -44.57
#